data_92899ec6ab9b4484e74e9abe000d2cfd
#
_entry.id   92899ec6ab9b4484e74e9abe000d2cfd
#
_cell.length_a   1.000
_cell.length_b   1.000
_cell.length_c   1.000
_cell.angle_alpha   90.00
_cell.angle_beta   90.00
_cell.angle_gamma   90.00
#
_symmetry.space_group_name_H-M   'P 1'
#
loop_
_entity.id
_entity.type
_entity.pdbx_description
1 polymer ?
#
loop_
_entity_poly.entity_id
_entity_poly.type
_entity_poly.pdbx_seq_one_letter_code
_entity_poly.pdbx_strand_id
1 'polypeptide(L)'
;MNSTALTLTSDKYFERYAKFITEADGTPQRITSPEDLDNYDVLVLSGGGDMGIKSGAYGNQTEDLPIGGVNDDRDDLERQLLESAFEHKMPVLGICRGLQVINVFLGGTLWPDVGQGGFDGGVHRDGEGGEPPVGDIAHWTEMEGKEFEVTSHHHQGVKELGKGL
;
A
#
# COMPACT_ATOMS: atom_id res chain seq x y z
N MET A 1 -14.79 -0.25 -20.05
CA MET A 1 -14.46 0.09 -18.65
C MET A 1 -14.00 -1.18 -18.02
N ASN A 2 -12.83 -1.15 -17.37
CA ASN A 2 -12.27 -2.33 -16.70
C ASN A 2 -12.88 -2.47 -15.33
N SER A 3 -13.40 -3.66 -15.00
CA SER A 3 -13.86 -3.96 -13.64
C SER A 3 -12.65 -4.04 -12.70
N THR A 4 -12.68 -3.27 -11.62
CA THR A 4 -11.54 -3.10 -10.73
C THR A 4 -11.86 -3.60 -9.33
N ALA A 5 -11.17 -4.66 -8.89
CA ALA A 5 -11.19 -5.13 -7.51
C ALA A 5 -10.40 -4.16 -6.62
N LEU A 6 -11.02 -3.68 -5.55
CA LEU A 6 -10.41 -2.71 -4.63
C LEU A 6 -10.43 -3.22 -3.21
N THR A 7 -9.27 -3.32 -2.57
CA THR A 7 -9.14 -3.67 -1.14
C THR A 7 -9.15 -2.43 -0.27
N LEU A 8 -9.92 -2.45 0.83
CA LEU A 8 -10.04 -1.34 1.79
C LEU A 8 -10.27 -1.83 3.21
N THR A 9 -9.75 -1.08 4.19
CA THR A 9 -9.98 -1.33 5.61
C THR A 9 -11.32 -0.79 6.08
N SER A 10 -11.79 0.33 5.50
CA SER A 10 -13.06 0.97 5.91
C SER A 10 -13.75 1.67 4.75
N ASP A 11 -15.07 1.85 4.87
CA ASP A 11 -15.89 2.55 3.87
C ASP A 11 -15.53 4.03 3.75
N LYS A 12 -14.97 4.63 4.80
CA LYS A 12 -14.59 6.05 4.84
C LYS A 12 -13.73 6.48 3.66
N TYR A 13 -12.85 5.60 3.19
CA TYR A 13 -11.90 5.92 2.11
C TYR A 13 -12.33 5.40 0.74
N PHE A 14 -13.43 4.63 0.67
CA PHE A 14 -13.88 4.04 -0.59
C PHE A 14 -14.07 5.10 -1.68
N GLU A 15 -14.79 6.16 -1.38
CA GLU A 15 -15.10 7.22 -2.37
C GLU A 15 -13.85 7.88 -2.96
N ARG A 16 -12.79 8.04 -2.16
CA ARG A 16 -11.52 8.63 -2.63
C ARG A 16 -10.84 7.74 -3.67
N TYR A 17 -10.71 6.44 -3.37
CA TYR A 17 -10.11 5.48 -4.30
C TYR A 17 -11.03 5.19 -5.49
N ALA A 18 -12.34 5.11 -5.26
CA ALA A 18 -13.32 4.93 -6.31
C ALA A 18 -13.28 6.07 -7.32
N LYS A 19 -13.19 7.32 -6.86
CA LYS A 19 -13.04 8.49 -7.73
C LYS A 19 -11.76 8.39 -8.58
N PHE A 20 -10.62 8.09 -7.98
CA PHE A 20 -9.35 7.91 -8.69
C PHE A 20 -9.44 6.84 -9.80
N ILE A 21 -10.02 5.67 -9.46
CA ILE A 21 -10.19 4.57 -10.42
C ILE A 21 -11.17 4.96 -11.54
N THR A 22 -12.27 5.65 -11.20
CA THR A 22 -13.26 6.08 -12.18
C THR A 22 -12.71 7.15 -13.13
N GLU A 23 -11.87 8.06 -12.64
CA GLU A 23 -11.17 9.05 -13.48
C GLU A 23 -10.17 8.39 -14.45
N ALA A 24 -9.75 7.15 -14.17
CA ALA A 24 -8.94 6.31 -15.05
C ALA A 24 -9.78 5.29 -15.87
N ASP A 25 -11.07 5.58 -16.08
CA ASP A 25 -12.01 4.72 -16.81
C ASP A 25 -12.23 3.32 -16.21
N GLY A 26 -11.91 3.12 -14.94
CA GLY A 26 -12.19 1.90 -14.19
C GLY A 26 -13.56 1.89 -13.53
N THR A 27 -14.07 0.70 -13.19
CA THR A 27 -15.30 0.51 -12.42
C THR A 27 -14.96 -0.15 -11.09
N PRO A 28 -14.76 0.62 -10.01
CA PRO A 28 -14.29 0.08 -8.73
C PRO A 28 -15.38 -0.67 -7.99
N GLN A 29 -15.04 -1.83 -7.46
CA GLN A 29 -15.87 -2.59 -6.54
C GLN A 29 -15.00 -3.13 -5.41
N ARG A 30 -15.56 -3.16 -4.19
CA ARG A 30 -14.86 -3.76 -3.06
C ARG A 30 -14.76 -5.27 -3.25
N ILE A 31 -13.57 -5.81 -3.08
CA ILE A 31 -13.35 -7.25 -3.00
C ILE A 31 -13.11 -7.66 -1.55
N THR A 32 -13.76 -8.73 -1.13
CA THR A 32 -13.69 -9.29 0.24
C THR A 32 -13.38 -10.78 0.25
N SER A 33 -13.32 -11.41 -0.92
CA SER A 33 -13.00 -12.83 -1.07
C SER A 33 -12.10 -13.05 -2.28
N PRO A 34 -11.05 -13.89 -2.18
CA PRO A 34 -10.19 -14.22 -3.30
C PRO A 34 -10.92 -14.93 -4.44
N GLU A 35 -11.97 -15.70 -4.14
CA GLU A 35 -12.76 -16.44 -5.12
C GLU A 35 -13.51 -15.54 -6.10
N ASP A 36 -13.73 -14.27 -5.71
CA ASP A 36 -14.42 -13.30 -6.56
C ASP A 36 -13.47 -12.62 -7.56
N LEU A 37 -12.16 -12.84 -7.47
CA LEU A 37 -11.16 -12.09 -8.25
C LEU A 37 -11.33 -12.27 -9.77
N ASP A 38 -11.76 -13.43 -10.23
CA ASP A 38 -12.00 -13.73 -11.64
C ASP A 38 -13.09 -12.85 -12.30
N ASN A 39 -13.88 -12.14 -11.50
CA ASN A 39 -14.88 -11.19 -11.99
C ASN A 39 -14.29 -9.81 -12.35
N TYR A 40 -12.98 -9.63 -12.15
CA TYR A 40 -12.30 -8.35 -12.30
C TYR A 40 -11.16 -8.42 -13.33
N ASP A 41 -10.85 -7.28 -13.92
CA ASP A 41 -9.76 -7.12 -14.89
C ASP A 41 -8.47 -6.60 -14.24
N VAL A 42 -8.57 -5.92 -13.09
CA VAL A 42 -7.46 -5.27 -12.38
C VAL A 42 -7.66 -5.40 -10.87
N LEU A 43 -6.60 -5.65 -10.15
CA LEU A 43 -6.55 -5.59 -8.68
C LEU A 43 -5.88 -4.30 -8.21
N VAL A 44 -6.55 -3.53 -7.35
CA VAL A 44 -5.98 -2.36 -6.68
C VAL A 44 -5.90 -2.60 -5.18
N LEU A 45 -4.69 -2.58 -4.64
CA LEU A 45 -4.42 -2.60 -3.20
C LEU A 45 -4.28 -1.17 -2.69
N SER A 46 -5.19 -0.75 -1.83
CA SER A 46 -5.22 0.63 -1.32
C SER A 46 -4.27 0.87 -0.15
N GLY A 47 -4.10 2.13 0.22
CA GLY A 47 -3.46 2.53 1.46
C GLY A 47 -4.21 2.06 2.71
N GLY A 48 -3.61 2.27 3.87
CA GLY A 48 -4.19 1.86 5.16
C GLY A 48 -3.15 1.85 6.28
N GLY A 49 -3.50 1.21 7.40
CA GLY A 49 -2.59 0.97 8.52
C GLY A 49 -1.45 0.03 8.17
N ASP A 50 -0.54 -0.18 9.12
CA ASP A 50 0.67 -0.95 8.91
C ASP A 50 0.39 -2.45 8.72
N MET A 51 1.33 -3.13 8.08
CA MET A 51 1.29 -4.60 8.00
C MET A 51 1.60 -5.21 9.36
N GLY A 52 0.96 -6.34 9.65
CA GLY A 52 1.22 -7.09 10.88
C GLY A 52 2.57 -7.83 10.83
N ILE A 53 3.09 -8.13 12.00
CA ILE A 53 4.37 -8.88 12.14
C ILE A 53 4.30 -10.25 11.44
N LYS A 54 3.14 -10.90 11.48
CA LYS A 54 2.90 -12.22 10.86
C LYS A 54 3.09 -12.22 9.35
N SER A 55 2.97 -11.08 8.70
CA SER A 55 3.20 -10.94 7.27
C SER A 55 4.66 -11.18 6.85
N GLY A 56 5.60 -11.15 7.80
CA GLY A 56 7.04 -11.23 7.53
C GLY A 56 7.66 -9.90 7.04
N ALA A 57 6.88 -8.83 7.01
CA ALA A 57 7.28 -7.53 6.48
C ALA A 57 8.57 -6.96 7.09
N TYR A 58 8.87 -7.30 8.32
CA TYR A 58 10.00 -6.72 9.08
C TYR A 58 11.18 -7.70 9.24
N GLY A 59 11.18 -8.81 8.50
CA GLY A 59 12.21 -9.84 8.59
C GLY A 59 12.28 -10.46 9.99
N ASN A 60 13.46 -10.42 10.60
CA ASN A 60 13.69 -10.97 11.95
C ASN A 60 13.32 -10.02 13.08
N GLN A 61 12.89 -8.80 12.80
CA GLN A 61 12.50 -7.81 13.80
C GLN A 61 11.03 -8.04 14.18
N THR A 62 10.78 -8.54 15.39
CA THR A 62 9.45 -8.98 15.82
C THR A 62 8.98 -8.37 17.15
N GLU A 63 9.82 -7.54 17.79
CA GLU A 63 9.53 -6.95 19.10
C GLU A 63 9.68 -5.43 19.03
N ASP A 64 8.88 -4.73 19.83
CA ASP A 64 8.92 -3.28 20.00
C ASP A 64 8.84 -2.46 18.70
N LEU A 65 8.04 -2.93 17.74
CA LEU A 65 7.86 -2.23 16.47
C LEU A 65 6.87 -1.07 16.61
N PRO A 66 7.20 0.12 16.09
CA PRO A 66 6.31 1.29 16.09
C PRO A 66 5.23 1.16 15.00
N ILE A 67 4.44 0.08 15.03
CA ILE A 67 3.40 -0.21 14.05
C ILE A 67 2.01 0.07 14.60
N GLY A 68 1.09 0.52 13.76
CA GLY A 68 -0.27 0.87 14.15
C GLY A 68 -1.32 0.59 13.08
N GLY A 69 -2.58 0.44 13.52
CA GLY A 69 -3.68 0.17 12.60
C GLY A 69 -3.59 -1.18 11.88
N VAL A 70 -2.89 -2.14 12.47
CA VAL A 70 -2.68 -3.49 11.91
C VAL A 70 -4.03 -4.22 11.76
N ASN A 71 -4.17 -4.91 10.64
CA ASN A 71 -5.31 -5.78 10.35
C ASN A 71 -4.81 -7.06 9.67
N ASP A 72 -4.56 -8.09 10.48
CA ASP A 72 -4.04 -9.38 10.02
C ASP A 72 -4.98 -10.05 8.98
N ASP A 73 -6.31 -9.92 9.13
CA ASP A 73 -7.28 -10.50 8.19
C ASP A 73 -7.15 -9.85 6.80
N ARG A 74 -6.87 -8.54 6.77
CA ARG A 74 -6.61 -7.83 5.51
C ARG A 74 -5.27 -8.24 4.91
N ASP A 75 -4.23 -8.41 5.73
CA ASP A 75 -2.92 -8.88 5.26
C ASP A 75 -3.06 -10.27 4.60
N ASP A 76 -3.81 -11.17 5.23
CA ASP A 76 -4.08 -12.52 4.70
C ASP A 76 -4.92 -12.48 3.42
N LEU A 77 -5.96 -11.66 3.37
CA LEU A 77 -6.78 -11.48 2.16
C LEU A 77 -5.95 -10.97 0.99
N GLU A 78 -5.18 -9.89 1.20
CA GLU A 78 -4.38 -9.28 0.14
C GLU A 78 -3.27 -10.22 -0.35
N ARG A 79 -2.69 -11.04 0.53
CA ARG A 79 -1.73 -12.09 0.14
C ARG A 79 -2.40 -13.11 -0.80
N GLN A 80 -3.58 -13.61 -0.45
CA GLN A 80 -4.32 -14.59 -1.27
C GLN A 80 -4.75 -13.99 -2.62
N LEU A 81 -5.19 -12.74 -2.62
CA LEU A 81 -5.53 -12.00 -3.85
C LEU A 81 -4.31 -11.84 -4.77
N LEU A 82 -3.12 -11.56 -4.21
CA LEU A 82 -1.89 -11.47 -4.98
C LEU A 82 -1.48 -12.83 -5.55
N GLU A 83 -1.57 -13.91 -4.77
CA GLU A 83 -1.32 -15.28 -5.25
C GLU A 83 -2.18 -15.54 -6.50
N SER A 84 -3.49 -15.33 -6.41
CA SER A 84 -4.42 -15.52 -7.53
C SER A 84 -4.15 -14.57 -8.70
N ALA A 85 -3.92 -13.28 -8.43
CA ALA A 85 -3.62 -12.30 -9.48
C ALA A 85 -2.36 -12.66 -10.28
N PHE A 86 -1.30 -13.14 -9.59
CA PHE A 86 -0.06 -13.56 -10.25
C PHE A 86 -0.25 -14.84 -11.08
N GLU A 87 -1.00 -15.82 -10.57
CA GLU A 87 -1.33 -17.04 -11.32
C GLU A 87 -2.08 -16.72 -12.63
N HIS A 88 -3.03 -15.79 -12.57
CA HIS A 88 -3.86 -15.38 -13.72
C HIS A 88 -3.23 -14.24 -14.55
N LYS A 89 -2.04 -13.75 -14.18
CA LYS A 89 -1.34 -12.62 -14.81
C LYS A 89 -2.21 -11.36 -14.87
N MET A 90 -3.02 -11.15 -13.85
CA MET A 90 -3.85 -9.96 -13.69
C MET A 90 -2.97 -8.74 -13.38
N PRO A 91 -3.24 -7.58 -13.99
CA PRO A 91 -2.59 -6.34 -13.60
C PRO A 91 -2.88 -5.98 -12.13
N VAL A 92 -1.85 -5.57 -11.39
CA VAL A 92 -1.96 -5.16 -9.99
C VAL A 92 -1.39 -3.77 -9.80
N LEU A 93 -2.11 -2.91 -9.08
CA LEU A 93 -1.64 -1.60 -8.64
C LEU A 93 -1.65 -1.52 -7.12
N GLY A 94 -0.50 -1.22 -6.51
CA GLY A 94 -0.38 -0.92 -5.08
C GLY A 94 -0.24 0.57 -4.81
N ILE A 95 -1.06 1.11 -3.91
CA ILE A 95 -1.02 2.52 -3.50
C ILE A 95 -0.64 2.59 -2.03
N CYS A 96 0.45 3.31 -1.69
CA CYS A 96 0.97 3.47 -0.33
C CYS A 96 1.21 2.10 0.34
N ARG A 97 0.38 1.71 1.33
CA ARG A 97 0.46 0.37 1.94
C ARG A 97 0.37 -0.74 0.89
N GLY A 98 -0.46 -0.60 -0.14
CA GLY A 98 -0.59 -1.62 -1.20
C GLY A 98 0.72 -1.88 -1.95
N LEU A 99 1.56 -0.86 -2.18
CA LEU A 99 2.92 -1.04 -2.70
C LEU A 99 3.79 -1.84 -1.73
N GLN A 100 3.68 -1.58 -0.43
CA GLN A 100 4.41 -2.31 0.61
C GLN A 100 4.00 -3.79 0.65
N VAL A 101 2.70 -4.08 0.53
CA VAL A 101 2.16 -5.45 0.47
C VAL A 101 2.72 -6.20 -0.74
N ILE A 102 2.75 -5.59 -1.93
CA ILE A 102 3.35 -6.19 -3.12
C ILE A 102 4.84 -6.49 -2.88
N ASN A 103 5.58 -5.53 -2.31
CA ASN A 103 7.00 -5.72 -2.01
C ASN A 103 7.23 -6.92 -1.09
N VAL A 104 6.47 -7.03 0.00
CA VAL A 104 6.58 -8.13 0.98
C VAL A 104 6.16 -9.47 0.35
N PHE A 105 5.09 -9.49 -0.43
CA PHE A 105 4.65 -10.67 -1.16
C PHE A 105 5.74 -11.23 -2.10
N LEU A 106 6.53 -10.36 -2.71
CA LEU A 106 7.66 -10.72 -3.57
C LEU A 106 8.97 -11.00 -2.79
N GLY A 107 8.89 -11.10 -1.47
CA GLY A 107 10.01 -11.45 -0.59
C GLY A 107 10.88 -10.27 -0.15
N GLY A 108 10.43 -9.05 -0.37
CA GLY A 108 11.05 -7.84 0.18
C GLY A 108 10.71 -7.59 1.64
N THR A 109 11.34 -6.56 2.22
CA THR A 109 11.10 -6.16 3.62
C THR A 109 10.83 -4.67 3.73
N LEU A 110 10.35 -4.24 4.91
CA LEU A 110 10.02 -2.86 5.22
C LEU A 110 10.86 -2.33 6.40
N TRP A 111 11.12 -1.03 6.38
CA TRP A 111 11.42 -0.28 7.59
C TRP A 111 10.11 -0.07 8.36
N PRO A 112 10.01 -0.51 9.62
CA PRO A 112 8.82 -0.23 10.44
C PRO A 112 8.66 1.25 10.75
N ASP A 113 9.75 2.01 10.64
CA ASP A 113 9.77 3.47 10.63
C ASP A 113 10.95 3.93 9.76
N VAL A 114 10.70 4.82 8.81
CA VAL A 114 11.73 5.32 7.89
C VAL A 114 12.88 6.03 8.59
N GLY A 115 12.66 6.59 9.78
CA GLY A 115 13.71 7.14 10.62
C GLY A 115 14.78 6.11 11.02
N GLN A 116 14.43 4.83 11.13
CA GLN A 116 15.40 3.74 11.37
C GLN A 116 16.29 3.48 10.15
N GLY A 117 15.83 3.82 8.95
CA GLY A 117 16.60 3.75 7.71
C GLY A 117 17.54 4.94 7.48
N GLY A 118 17.59 5.89 8.40
CA GLY A 118 18.38 7.12 8.27
C GLY A 118 17.72 8.22 7.43
N PHE A 119 16.45 8.06 7.09
CA PHE A 119 15.66 9.09 6.43
C PHE A 119 15.07 10.08 7.45
N ASP A 120 14.83 11.32 7.03
CA ASP A 120 14.16 12.29 7.89
C ASP A 120 12.67 11.90 8.04
N GLY A 121 12.34 11.24 9.15
CA GLY A 121 10.98 10.81 9.46
C GLY A 121 10.00 11.98 9.61
N GLY A 122 10.50 13.19 9.87
CA GLY A 122 9.67 14.40 10.00
C GLY A 122 9.02 14.85 8.70
N VAL A 123 9.68 14.62 7.56
CA VAL A 123 9.12 14.97 6.23
C VAL A 123 8.15 13.93 5.68
N HIS A 124 8.09 12.75 6.32
CA HIS A 124 7.21 11.65 5.90
C HIS A 124 5.98 11.47 6.81
N ARG A 125 5.96 12.16 7.95
CA ARG A 125 4.84 12.15 8.91
C ARG A 125 4.23 13.53 9.00
N ASP A 126 2.96 13.56 8.73
CA ASP A 126 2.14 14.69 9.11
C ASP A 126 1.57 14.49 10.49
N GLY A 127 1.89 15.42 11.39
CA GLY A 127 1.25 15.73 12.65
C GLY A 127 0.43 14.67 13.40
N GLU A 128 0.34 14.80 14.66
CA GLU A 128 -0.54 14.01 15.52
C GLU A 128 -1.99 14.09 15.02
N GLY A 129 -2.53 12.99 14.46
CA GLY A 129 -3.97 12.89 14.24
C GLY A 129 -4.47 12.40 12.89
N GLY A 130 -3.62 12.03 11.94
CA GLY A 130 -4.04 11.22 10.80
C GLY A 130 -4.81 11.92 9.67
N GLU A 131 -4.84 13.24 9.61
CA GLU A 131 -5.24 13.95 8.39
C GLU A 131 -3.98 14.53 7.72
N PRO A 132 -3.76 14.29 6.40
CA PRO A 132 -2.63 14.90 5.72
C PRO A 132 -2.74 16.42 5.77
N PRO A 133 -1.65 17.18 5.96
CA PRO A 133 -1.69 18.62 5.84
C PRO A 133 -2.17 18.96 4.44
N VAL A 134 -3.15 19.83 4.40
CA VAL A 134 -3.62 20.39 3.14
C VAL A 134 -2.63 21.46 2.73
N GLY A 135 -1.71 21.13 1.82
CA GLY A 135 -0.87 22.10 1.13
C GLY A 135 0.59 22.17 1.56
N ASP A 136 1.05 21.37 2.52
CA ASP A 136 2.46 21.33 2.87
C ASP A 136 3.20 20.29 2.02
N ILE A 137 4.29 20.73 1.43
CA ILE A 137 5.15 19.91 0.60
C ILE A 137 6.14 19.21 1.51
N ALA A 138 6.18 17.89 1.42
CA ALA A 138 7.05 17.14 2.25
C ALA A 138 8.48 17.08 1.70
N HIS A 139 8.65 16.75 0.43
CA HIS A 139 9.97 16.61 -0.17
C HIS A 139 9.92 16.53 -1.70
N TRP A 140 11.11 16.55 -2.30
CA TRP A 140 11.30 16.31 -3.72
C TRP A 140 11.55 14.81 -3.99
N THR A 141 11.01 14.33 -5.07
CA THR A 141 11.29 13.00 -5.60
C THR A 141 11.66 13.08 -7.08
N GLU A 142 12.39 12.08 -7.56
CA GLU A 142 12.77 11.96 -8.97
C GLU A 142 12.12 10.72 -9.58
N MET A 143 11.57 10.90 -10.77
CA MET A 143 11.07 9.81 -11.60
C MET A 143 11.44 10.09 -13.06
N GLU A 144 12.12 9.14 -13.71
CA GLU A 144 12.57 9.24 -15.12
C GLU A 144 13.38 10.52 -15.43
N GLY A 145 14.23 10.94 -14.49
CA GLY A 145 15.07 12.13 -14.62
C GLY A 145 14.32 13.46 -14.47
N LYS A 146 13.08 13.43 -13.98
CA LYS A 146 12.30 14.61 -13.65
C LYS A 146 12.07 14.69 -12.15
N GLU A 147 12.27 15.88 -11.60
CA GLU A 147 12.00 16.15 -10.19
C GLU A 147 10.54 16.59 -9.99
N PHE A 148 9.93 16.07 -8.95
CA PHE A 148 8.57 16.39 -8.53
C PHE A 148 8.56 16.76 -7.06
N GLU A 149 7.82 17.78 -6.74
CA GLU A 149 7.50 18.14 -5.38
C GLU A 149 6.29 17.33 -4.94
N VAL A 150 6.41 16.59 -3.82
CA VAL A 150 5.40 15.65 -3.35
C VAL A 150 5.08 15.85 -1.89
N THR A 151 3.85 15.55 -1.51
CA THR A 151 3.46 15.38 -0.11
C THR A 151 3.63 13.91 0.29
N SER A 152 3.99 13.67 1.54
CA SER A 152 4.08 12.32 2.10
C SER A 152 3.12 12.15 3.28
N HIS A 153 2.56 10.96 3.36
CA HIS A 153 1.73 10.56 4.50
C HIS A 153 1.98 9.09 4.82
N HIS A 154 3.20 8.78 5.23
CA HIS A 154 3.59 7.43 5.64
C HIS A 154 4.78 7.50 6.60
N HIS A 155 4.92 6.51 7.47
CA HIS A 155 6.10 6.36 8.32
C HIS A 155 6.86 5.07 8.05
N GLN A 156 6.32 4.20 7.20
CA GLN A 156 6.98 2.99 6.75
C GLN A 156 7.51 3.13 5.33
N GLY A 157 8.55 2.41 5.01
CA GLY A 157 9.14 2.41 3.68
C GLY A 157 9.76 1.07 3.31
N VAL A 158 10.02 0.86 2.03
CA VAL A 158 10.71 -0.33 1.55
C VAL A 158 12.15 -0.32 2.06
N LYS A 159 12.57 -1.44 2.67
CA LYS A 159 13.93 -1.68 3.13
C LYS A 159 14.71 -2.52 2.12
N GLU A 160 14.16 -3.65 1.75
CA GLU A 160 14.70 -4.52 0.72
C GLU A 160 13.65 -4.74 -0.35
N LEU A 161 14.03 -4.57 -1.61
CA LEU A 161 13.11 -4.81 -2.72
C LEU A 161 12.80 -6.28 -2.88
N GLY A 162 11.54 -6.58 -3.13
CA GLY A 162 11.07 -7.88 -3.54
C GLY A 162 11.62 -8.28 -4.92
N LYS A 163 11.59 -9.57 -5.19
CA LYS A 163 12.16 -10.13 -6.43
C LYS A 163 11.33 -9.70 -7.64
N GLY A 164 11.95 -8.98 -8.53
CA GLY A 164 11.33 -8.54 -9.80
C GLY A 164 10.75 -7.12 -9.78
N LEU A 165 10.96 -6.39 -8.66
CA LEU A 165 10.65 -4.96 -8.53
C LEU A 165 11.86 -4.10 -8.89
#